data_7592a1ff87e140461895ee37c23a98d5
#
_entry.id   7592a1ff87e140461895ee37c23a98d5
#
_cell.length_a   1.000
_cell.length_b   1.000
_cell.length_c   1.000
_cell.angle_alpha   90.00
_cell.angle_beta   90.00
_cell.angle_gamma   90.00
#
_symmetry.space_group_name_H-M   'P 1'
#
loop_
_entity.id
_entity.type
_entity.pdbx_description
1 polymer ?
#
loop_
_entity_poly.entity_id
_entity_poly.type
_entity_poly.pdbx_seq_one_letter_code
_entity_poly.pdbx_strand_id
1 'polypeptide(L)'
;MTDHANAASLRPDSQCLAPNLAALSNDGVRFENCYTTNAICSPARASLMTGLYPSSHGVWDVTHAHTADWIDAPAGRFTHFAQLLSDQGYRNGYFGKWHVEQSNHLENFGWHEFDVTGNSLMIDRRRIGDNDYHSDLKLNDEVTVTTDGYPDYLLSATVTGADEITHPAFDQGIDFIERHIENNGFDNPFTCFISVLEPHDPYLAPKKVMDMYDPKQISLNPSFNDDLETKPEVLKRMRSVWSGMDKSDWQKVVASYYASITSIDTEIERVINLLKEKDLYEKTIIVFTSDHGDMLGAHGLLTKGVGTGYEEVYNIPLIIKTPNGCQLDSTAGIKVSTVDIAPTLLDYAGVEIPSDIHGRSLMPVISNTHNREDWTGSYAEFFSQRFMYTQRITWEGHWKYVFNPAGRDELYNLQDDSYEMNNLAECSDFKEVLNDMAREMWRNMERIGDLTLLESGYATLRTAPVGPLSRFG
;
A
#
# COMPACT_ATOMS: atom_id res chain seq x y z
N MET A 1 -1.37 -8.29 4.96
CA MET A 1 -1.12 -7.17 4.02
C MET A 1 -1.60 -7.55 2.63
N THR A 2 -2.34 -6.66 1.99
CA THR A 2 -2.81 -6.78 0.60
C THR A 2 -1.88 -6.03 -0.34
N ASP A 3 -2.08 -6.21 -1.65
CA ASP A 3 -1.44 -5.46 -2.72
C ASP A 3 -2.52 -4.68 -3.50
N HIS A 4 -2.36 -3.39 -3.73
CA HIS A 4 -3.30 -2.50 -4.42
C HIS A 4 -4.58 -2.11 -3.64
N ALA A 5 -4.79 -2.48 -2.38
CA ALA A 5 -5.99 -2.01 -1.70
C ALA A 5 -5.88 -0.53 -1.36
N ASN A 6 -6.81 0.29 -1.86
CA ASN A 6 -6.90 1.71 -1.50
C ASN A 6 -7.79 1.92 -0.25
N ALA A 7 -7.54 2.98 0.51
CA ALA A 7 -8.29 3.27 1.72
C ALA A 7 -9.77 3.54 1.46
N ALA A 8 -10.10 4.14 0.32
CA ALA A 8 -11.48 4.50 -0.05
C ALA A 8 -12.39 3.26 -0.14
N SER A 9 -11.85 2.11 -0.58
CA SER A 9 -12.61 0.86 -0.69
C SER A 9 -13.03 0.28 0.66
N LEU A 10 -12.36 0.66 1.76
CA LEU A 10 -12.66 0.17 3.11
C LEU A 10 -13.29 1.24 4.03
N ARG A 11 -13.70 2.37 3.48
CA ARG A 11 -14.49 3.37 4.23
C ARG A 11 -15.91 2.85 4.49
N PRO A 12 -16.58 3.32 5.57
CA PRO A 12 -17.93 2.85 5.92
C PRO A 12 -19.00 3.10 4.86
N ASP A 13 -18.79 4.09 3.98
CA ASP A 13 -19.67 4.47 2.87
C ASP A 13 -19.31 3.80 1.53
N SER A 14 -18.28 2.95 1.52
CA SER A 14 -17.89 2.19 0.34
C SER A 14 -18.92 1.12 -0.03
N GLN A 15 -19.00 0.81 -1.32
CA GLN A 15 -19.75 -0.33 -1.84
C GLN A 15 -19.03 -1.67 -1.68
N CYS A 16 -17.75 -1.66 -1.25
CA CYS A 16 -16.98 -2.86 -0.97
C CYS A 16 -17.44 -3.53 0.34
N LEU A 17 -17.72 -4.82 0.30
CA LEU A 17 -18.18 -5.59 1.45
C LEU A 17 -17.00 -6.20 2.20
N ALA A 18 -16.65 -5.64 3.35
CA ALA A 18 -15.56 -6.11 4.21
C ALA A 18 -15.97 -6.10 5.70
N PRO A 19 -16.95 -6.94 6.09
CA PRO A 19 -17.52 -6.92 7.44
C PRO A 19 -16.54 -7.32 8.55
N ASN A 20 -15.57 -8.21 8.27
CA ASN A 20 -14.60 -8.65 9.26
C ASN A 20 -13.53 -7.58 9.52
N LEU A 21 -13.09 -6.87 8.48
CA LEU A 21 -12.23 -5.69 8.62
C LEU A 21 -12.96 -4.54 9.33
N ALA A 22 -14.25 -4.35 9.07
CA ALA A 22 -15.06 -3.38 9.80
C ALA A 22 -15.16 -3.75 11.30
N ALA A 23 -15.36 -5.03 11.62
CA ALA A 23 -15.36 -5.53 13.01
C ALA A 23 -13.98 -5.32 13.67
N LEU A 24 -12.89 -5.68 12.99
CA LEU A 24 -11.52 -5.46 13.47
C LEU A 24 -11.25 -3.96 13.74
N SER A 25 -11.79 -3.08 12.89
CA SER A 25 -11.70 -1.63 13.04
C SER A 25 -12.44 -1.12 14.30
N ASN A 26 -13.54 -1.77 14.68
CA ASN A 26 -14.29 -1.46 15.90
C ASN A 26 -13.58 -1.96 17.16
N ASP A 27 -12.84 -3.07 17.06
CA ASP A 27 -12.04 -3.62 18.17
C ASP A 27 -10.67 -2.92 18.31
N GLY A 28 -10.29 -2.09 17.34
CA GLY A 28 -9.01 -1.39 17.28
C GLY A 28 -9.14 0.06 16.86
N VAL A 29 -8.22 0.51 16.02
CA VAL A 29 -8.22 1.83 15.39
C VAL A 29 -8.04 1.71 13.89
N ARG A 30 -8.85 2.43 13.11
CA ARG A 30 -8.65 2.65 11.69
C ARG A 30 -8.09 4.06 11.48
N PHE A 31 -6.94 4.15 10.85
CA PHE A 31 -6.37 5.43 10.44
C PHE A 31 -7.01 5.88 9.13
N GLU A 32 -7.56 7.10 9.11
CA GLU A 32 -8.22 7.65 7.91
C GLU A 32 -7.20 8.08 6.85
N ASN A 33 -5.99 8.48 7.29
CA ASN A 33 -4.94 8.99 6.44
C ASN A 33 -3.63 8.24 6.73
N CYS A 34 -3.48 7.07 6.12
CA CYS A 34 -2.22 6.32 6.10
C CYS A 34 -1.63 6.37 4.70
N TYR A 35 -0.44 6.93 4.58
CA TYR A 35 0.20 7.11 3.29
C TYR A 35 1.32 6.12 3.06
N THR A 36 1.31 5.47 1.88
CA THR A 36 2.47 4.71 1.45
C THR A 36 3.60 5.63 1.04
N THR A 37 4.84 5.16 1.20
CA THR A 37 6.03 5.92 0.82
C THR A 37 6.26 5.97 -0.68
N ASN A 38 5.67 5.03 -1.43
CA ASN A 38 5.86 4.91 -2.88
C ASN A 38 4.67 4.18 -3.52
N ALA A 39 4.34 4.56 -4.75
CA ALA A 39 3.26 3.94 -5.53
C ALA A 39 3.62 2.55 -6.10
N ILE A 40 4.83 2.04 -5.86
CA ILE A 40 5.32 0.76 -6.41
C ILE A 40 5.58 -0.24 -5.30
N CYS A 41 5.19 -1.49 -5.53
CA CYS A 41 5.19 -2.57 -4.54
C CYS A 41 6.55 -2.74 -3.82
N SER A 42 7.65 -2.93 -4.56
CA SER A 42 8.94 -3.25 -3.94
C SER A 42 9.48 -2.12 -3.06
N PRO A 43 9.50 -0.83 -3.49
CA PRO A 43 9.87 0.28 -2.61
C PRO A 43 8.96 0.41 -1.39
N ALA A 44 7.64 0.32 -1.57
CA ALA A 44 6.68 0.44 -0.48
C ALA A 44 6.85 -0.69 0.56
N ARG A 45 7.05 -1.93 0.09
CA ARG A 45 7.30 -3.10 0.94
C ARG A 45 8.63 -3.00 1.68
N ALA A 46 9.70 -2.58 1.01
CA ALA A 46 10.98 -2.32 1.65
C ALA A 46 10.86 -1.24 2.75
N SER A 47 10.10 -0.17 2.49
CA SER A 47 9.84 0.86 3.50
C SER A 47 9.10 0.33 4.71
N LEU A 48 8.07 -0.52 4.52
CA LEU A 48 7.34 -1.14 5.63
C LEU A 48 8.26 -2.04 6.46
N MET A 49 9.13 -2.83 5.82
CA MET A 49 10.02 -3.77 6.51
C MET A 49 11.13 -3.07 7.30
N THR A 50 11.60 -1.91 6.84
CA THR A 50 12.78 -1.23 7.39
C THR A 50 12.45 0.03 8.18
N GLY A 51 11.27 0.63 8.00
CA GLY A 51 10.94 1.95 8.54
C GLY A 51 11.68 3.10 7.86
N LEU A 52 12.24 2.87 6.65
CA LEU A 52 13.02 3.85 5.88
C LEU A 52 12.29 4.25 4.60
N TYR A 53 12.58 5.46 4.10
CA TYR A 53 12.10 5.90 2.78
C TYR A 53 12.95 5.34 1.63
N PRO A 54 12.41 5.27 0.39
CA PRO A 54 13.10 4.74 -0.78
C PRO A 54 14.45 5.38 -1.07
N SER A 55 14.63 6.67 -0.87
CA SER A 55 15.92 7.36 -1.01
C SER A 55 17.02 6.79 -0.11
N SER A 56 16.65 6.28 1.08
CA SER A 56 17.58 5.77 2.07
C SER A 56 17.83 4.27 1.91
N HIS A 57 16.77 3.45 1.75
CA HIS A 57 16.99 2.01 1.55
C HIS A 57 17.41 1.66 0.11
N GLY A 58 17.28 2.60 -0.86
CA GLY A 58 17.76 2.45 -2.24
C GLY A 58 16.89 1.56 -3.14
N VAL A 59 15.71 1.08 -2.71
CA VAL A 59 14.72 0.38 -3.54
C VAL A 59 13.87 1.40 -4.25
N TRP A 60 14.13 1.63 -5.51
CA TRP A 60 13.51 2.71 -6.27
C TRP A 60 12.46 2.24 -7.27
N ASP A 61 12.48 0.95 -7.61
CA ASP A 61 11.58 0.35 -8.60
C ASP A 61 11.21 -1.10 -8.21
N VAL A 62 10.42 -1.77 -9.01
CA VAL A 62 10.14 -3.20 -8.85
C VAL A 62 11.44 -4.02 -8.94
N THR A 63 11.57 -5.03 -8.10
CA THR A 63 12.81 -5.82 -7.99
C THR A 63 13.27 -6.43 -9.32
N HIS A 64 12.34 -6.86 -10.18
CA HIS A 64 12.69 -7.45 -11.48
C HIS A 64 13.13 -6.43 -12.56
N ALA A 65 13.04 -5.11 -12.28
CA ALA A 65 13.52 -4.06 -13.18
C ALA A 65 14.90 -3.53 -12.77
N HIS A 66 15.42 -3.93 -11.60
CA HIS A 66 16.73 -3.53 -11.13
C HIS A 66 17.86 -4.43 -11.62
N THR A 67 19.03 -3.83 -11.83
CA THR A 67 20.27 -4.54 -12.08
C THR A 67 20.87 -5.12 -10.80
N ALA A 68 21.75 -6.09 -10.93
CA ALA A 68 22.24 -7.02 -9.92
C ALA A 68 22.80 -6.42 -8.61
N ASP A 69 23.33 -5.20 -8.62
CA ASP A 69 23.97 -4.57 -7.45
C ASP A 69 23.07 -4.43 -6.21
N TRP A 70 21.78 -4.58 -6.41
CA TRP A 70 20.76 -4.48 -5.40
C TRP A 70 20.40 -5.82 -4.78
N ILE A 71 20.31 -6.84 -5.62
CA ILE A 71 20.00 -8.24 -5.29
C ILE A 71 21.11 -8.84 -4.43
N ASP A 72 22.35 -8.44 -4.71
CA ASP A 72 23.54 -8.86 -3.97
C ASP A 72 23.87 -7.96 -2.75
N ALA A 73 22.98 -7.01 -2.39
CA ALA A 73 23.18 -6.27 -1.16
C ALA A 73 23.21 -7.27 0.00
N PRO A 74 24.33 -7.35 0.76
CA PRO A 74 24.42 -8.32 1.82
C PRO A 74 23.26 -8.15 2.79
N ALA A 75 22.70 -9.27 3.25
CA ALA A 75 21.83 -9.28 4.41
C ALA A 75 22.48 -8.42 5.48
N GLY A 76 21.82 -7.32 5.90
CA GLY A 76 22.40 -6.36 6.84
C GLY A 76 22.68 -4.96 6.27
N ARG A 77 22.49 -4.70 4.96
CA ARG A 77 22.49 -3.32 4.45
C ARG A 77 21.31 -2.51 5.02
N PHE A 78 20.18 -3.19 5.26
CA PHE A 78 19.02 -2.63 5.94
C PHE A 78 18.51 -3.62 6.97
N THR A 79 18.33 -3.16 8.20
CA THR A 79 17.77 -3.98 9.26
C THR A 79 16.25 -4.01 9.13
N HIS A 80 15.69 -5.21 8.94
CA HIS A 80 14.25 -5.42 8.94
C HIS A 80 13.74 -5.57 10.38
N PHE A 81 12.51 -5.12 10.64
CA PHE A 81 11.93 -5.26 11.98
C PHE A 81 11.89 -6.73 12.45
N ALA A 82 11.73 -7.69 11.53
CA ALA A 82 11.70 -9.11 11.87
C ALA A 82 13.05 -9.62 12.38
N GLN A 83 14.20 -9.07 11.92
CA GLN A 83 15.52 -9.41 12.48
C GLN A 83 15.59 -8.97 13.95
N LEU A 84 15.16 -7.75 14.25
CA LEU A 84 15.18 -7.21 15.61
C LEU A 84 14.24 -7.99 16.54
N LEU A 85 13.07 -8.42 16.06
CA LEU A 85 12.17 -9.29 16.80
C LEU A 85 12.78 -10.68 17.01
N SER A 86 13.45 -11.25 15.99
CA SER A 86 14.15 -12.52 16.10
C SER A 86 15.22 -12.49 17.18
N ASP A 87 16.00 -11.42 17.28
CA ASP A 87 17.04 -11.23 18.30
C ASP A 87 16.46 -11.16 19.71
N GLN A 88 15.17 -10.85 19.86
CA GLN A 88 14.43 -10.86 21.12
C GLN A 88 13.63 -12.17 21.35
N GLY A 89 13.90 -13.20 20.56
CA GLY A 89 13.32 -14.53 20.74
C GLY A 89 11.96 -14.74 20.09
N TYR A 90 11.50 -13.82 19.25
CA TYR A 90 10.28 -14.04 18.47
C TYR A 90 10.50 -15.11 17.40
N ARG A 91 9.54 -16.00 17.24
CA ARG A 91 9.46 -16.91 16.10
C ARG A 91 8.69 -16.23 14.97
N ASN A 92 9.36 -15.93 13.85
CA ASN A 92 8.77 -15.16 12.75
C ASN A 92 8.40 -16.06 11.57
N GLY A 93 7.15 -16.00 11.12
CA GLY A 93 6.61 -16.64 9.92
C GLY A 93 6.21 -15.61 8.86
N TYR A 94 6.51 -15.86 7.58
CA TYR A 94 6.12 -15.04 6.44
C TYR A 94 5.50 -15.88 5.33
N PHE A 95 4.27 -15.56 4.91
CA PHE A 95 3.54 -16.36 3.93
C PHE A 95 2.93 -15.48 2.84
N GLY A 96 3.23 -15.85 1.58
CA GLY A 96 2.75 -15.17 0.39
C GLY A 96 3.72 -14.16 -0.22
N LYS A 97 3.24 -13.09 -0.84
CA LYS A 97 4.03 -12.17 -1.66
C LYS A 97 5.13 -11.45 -0.88
N TRP A 98 6.39 -11.74 -1.20
CA TRP A 98 7.57 -11.04 -0.67
C TRP A 98 7.85 -9.75 -1.43
N HIS A 99 8.40 -9.82 -2.62
CA HIS A 99 8.65 -8.73 -3.57
C HIS A 99 9.44 -7.53 -2.99
N VAL A 100 10.24 -7.76 -1.93
CA VAL A 100 11.15 -6.76 -1.36
C VAL A 100 12.51 -6.84 -2.06
N GLU A 101 12.96 -8.06 -2.37
CA GLU A 101 14.17 -8.36 -3.12
C GLU A 101 13.99 -9.68 -3.90
N GLN A 102 14.97 -10.12 -4.67
CA GLN A 102 14.82 -11.26 -5.60
C GLN A 102 15.36 -12.59 -5.08
N SER A 103 16.15 -12.62 -4.01
CA SER A 103 16.77 -13.86 -3.57
C SER A 103 15.77 -14.87 -3.01
N ASN A 104 14.65 -14.38 -2.46
CA ASN A 104 13.68 -15.16 -1.69
C ASN A 104 14.30 -15.92 -0.49
N HIS A 105 15.46 -15.46 -0.02
CA HIS A 105 16.16 -15.98 1.16
C HIS A 105 15.73 -15.19 2.40
N LEU A 106 14.47 -15.36 2.81
CA LEU A 106 13.87 -14.59 3.89
C LEU A 106 14.52 -14.86 5.27
N GLU A 107 15.21 -16.00 5.41
CA GLU A 107 16.04 -16.30 6.60
C GLU A 107 17.09 -15.21 6.87
N ASN A 108 17.60 -14.56 5.82
CA ASN A 108 18.55 -13.45 5.94
C ASN A 108 17.93 -12.18 6.53
N PHE A 109 16.60 -12.10 6.58
CA PHE A 109 15.84 -10.95 7.07
C PHE A 109 15.06 -11.26 8.36
N GLY A 110 15.42 -12.34 9.06
CA GLY A 110 14.86 -12.70 10.36
C GLY A 110 13.57 -13.52 10.30
N TRP A 111 13.18 -14.05 9.13
CA TRP A 111 12.05 -14.94 8.98
C TRP A 111 12.49 -16.40 9.12
N HIS A 112 11.97 -17.11 10.11
CA HIS A 112 12.37 -18.48 10.44
C HIS A 112 11.63 -19.54 9.63
N GLU A 113 10.41 -19.21 9.20
CA GLU A 113 9.55 -20.07 8.41
C GLU A 113 8.84 -19.22 7.36
N PHE A 114 8.90 -19.63 6.12
CA PHE A 114 8.31 -18.82 5.05
C PHE A 114 7.94 -19.66 3.83
N ASP A 115 6.91 -19.21 3.13
CA ASP A 115 6.57 -19.65 1.78
C ASP A 115 6.09 -18.44 0.96
N VAL A 116 6.79 -18.15 -0.13
CA VAL A 116 6.50 -17.02 -1.01
C VAL A 116 5.84 -17.43 -2.32
N THR A 117 5.49 -18.71 -2.47
CA THR A 117 4.89 -19.26 -3.70
C THR A 117 3.38 -19.13 -3.74
N GLY A 118 2.70 -19.34 -2.61
CA GLY A 118 1.24 -19.26 -2.47
C GLY A 118 0.70 -17.85 -2.24
N ASN A 119 0.99 -16.91 -3.14
CA ASN A 119 0.72 -15.48 -2.92
C ASN A 119 -0.63 -14.99 -3.48
N SER A 120 -1.40 -15.83 -4.16
CA SER A 120 -2.72 -15.50 -4.71
C SER A 120 -3.70 -16.64 -4.58
N LEU A 121 -4.98 -16.30 -4.36
CA LEU A 121 -6.10 -17.24 -4.42
C LEU A 121 -6.32 -17.74 -5.86
N MET A 122 -6.12 -16.85 -6.82
CA MET A 122 -6.35 -17.07 -8.24
C MET A 122 -5.04 -16.93 -9.02
N ILE A 123 -4.35 -18.03 -9.22
CA ILE A 123 -3.11 -18.05 -10.00
C ILE A 123 -3.43 -17.75 -11.48
N ASP A 124 -2.85 -16.71 -12.03
CA ASP A 124 -2.94 -16.42 -13.47
C ASP A 124 -2.26 -17.54 -14.27
N ARG A 125 -3.06 -18.40 -14.88
CA ARG A 125 -2.60 -19.51 -15.73
C ARG A 125 -1.64 -19.07 -16.86
N ARG A 126 -1.65 -17.80 -17.25
CA ARG A 126 -0.78 -17.25 -18.30
C ARG A 126 0.63 -16.93 -17.81
N ARG A 127 0.83 -16.80 -16.50
CA ARG A 127 2.14 -16.45 -15.90
C ARG A 127 2.91 -17.62 -15.33
N ILE A 128 2.22 -18.76 -15.08
CA ILE A 128 2.83 -19.92 -14.43
C ILE A 128 2.80 -21.07 -15.42
N GLY A 129 3.98 -21.42 -15.96
CA GLY A 129 4.14 -22.64 -16.73
C GLY A 129 3.86 -23.86 -15.85
N ASP A 130 3.04 -24.78 -16.36
CA ASP A 130 2.82 -26.19 -15.99
C ASP A 130 2.70 -26.65 -14.52
N ASN A 131 2.71 -25.79 -13.52
CA ASN A 131 2.40 -26.18 -12.14
C ASN A 131 0.94 -25.86 -11.80
N ASP A 132 0.08 -26.76 -12.20
CA ASP A 132 -1.38 -26.71 -12.10
C ASP A 132 -1.86 -26.91 -10.66
N TYR A 133 -1.87 -25.84 -9.86
CA TYR A 133 -2.49 -25.90 -8.52
C TYR A 133 -4.03 -26.02 -8.61
N HIS A 134 -4.64 -25.54 -9.70
CA HIS A 134 -6.11 -25.52 -9.88
C HIS A 134 -6.52 -25.74 -11.34
N SER A 135 -6.33 -26.95 -11.86
CA SER A 135 -6.66 -27.33 -13.27
C SER A 135 -8.12 -27.14 -13.66
N ASP A 136 -9.03 -27.10 -12.66
CA ASP A 136 -10.48 -27.08 -12.89
C ASP A 136 -11.10 -25.68 -12.86
N LEU A 137 -10.30 -24.62 -12.60
CA LEU A 137 -10.78 -23.24 -12.58
C LEU A 137 -11.08 -22.73 -13.99
N LYS A 138 -12.21 -22.02 -14.14
CA LYS A 138 -12.62 -21.41 -15.40
C LYS A 138 -12.86 -19.91 -15.19
N LEU A 139 -12.31 -19.11 -16.10
CA LEU A 139 -12.58 -17.67 -16.17
C LEU A 139 -13.87 -17.45 -16.95
N ASN A 140 -14.70 -16.55 -16.45
CA ASN A 140 -15.95 -16.11 -17.06
C ASN A 140 -16.09 -14.60 -16.93
N ASP A 141 -16.94 -13.99 -17.75
CA ASP A 141 -17.22 -12.56 -17.73
C ASP A 141 -15.96 -11.70 -17.81
N GLU A 142 -14.98 -12.15 -18.60
CA GLU A 142 -13.68 -11.51 -18.76
C GLU A 142 -13.80 -10.09 -19.29
N VAL A 143 -13.06 -9.16 -18.70
CA VAL A 143 -12.77 -7.85 -19.26
C VAL A 143 -11.31 -7.84 -19.71
N THR A 144 -11.10 -7.66 -21.00
CA THR A 144 -9.78 -7.60 -21.62
C THR A 144 -9.57 -6.28 -22.34
N VAL A 145 -8.34 -5.82 -22.37
CA VAL A 145 -7.95 -4.62 -23.13
C VAL A 145 -6.90 -5.03 -24.16
N THR A 146 -7.16 -4.64 -25.41
CA THR A 146 -6.22 -4.84 -26.50
C THR A 146 -5.62 -3.51 -26.89
N THR A 147 -4.32 -3.37 -26.75
CA THR A 147 -3.55 -2.21 -27.23
C THR A 147 -2.42 -2.67 -28.13
N ASP A 148 -1.84 -1.74 -28.90
CA ASP A 148 -0.63 -2.03 -29.68
C ASP A 148 0.49 -2.49 -28.74
N GLY A 149 0.88 -3.77 -28.85
CA GLY A 149 1.91 -4.40 -28.02
C GLY A 149 1.41 -5.21 -26.82
N TYR A 150 0.12 -5.10 -26.44
CA TYR A 150 -0.51 -5.92 -25.40
C TYR A 150 -1.88 -6.42 -25.90
N PRO A 151 -1.93 -7.41 -26.79
CA PRO A 151 -3.18 -8.02 -27.18
C PRO A 151 -3.75 -8.81 -25.99
N ASP A 152 -5.04 -8.67 -25.76
CA ASP A 152 -5.82 -9.46 -24.79
C ASP A 152 -5.28 -9.41 -23.35
N TYR A 153 -4.90 -8.21 -22.87
CA TYR A 153 -4.56 -8.03 -21.46
C TYR A 153 -5.81 -8.23 -20.60
N LEU A 154 -5.81 -9.28 -19.78
CA LEU A 154 -6.89 -9.55 -18.84
C LEU A 154 -6.86 -8.57 -17.69
N LEU A 155 -7.96 -7.83 -17.50
CA LEU A 155 -8.14 -6.92 -16.37
C LEU A 155 -8.93 -7.55 -15.22
N SER A 156 -10.03 -8.24 -15.56
CA SER A 156 -10.86 -8.87 -14.54
C SER A 156 -11.61 -10.07 -15.07
N ALA A 157 -11.96 -10.99 -14.19
CA ALA A 157 -12.84 -12.11 -14.50
C ALA A 157 -13.48 -12.69 -13.23
N THR A 158 -14.62 -13.35 -13.43
CA THR A 158 -15.25 -14.23 -12.44
C THR A 158 -14.62 -15.63 -12.56
N VAL A 159 -14.23 -16.23 -11.44
CA VAL A 159 -13.64 -17.56 -11.41
C VAL A 159 -14.65 -18.59 -10.89
N THR A 160 -15.01 -19.57 -11.73
CA THR A 160 -15.83 -20.71 -11.33
C THR A 160 -14.97 -21.91 -10.95
N GLY A 161 -15.44 -22.69 -9.98
CA GLY A 161 -14.70 -23.81 -9.38
C GLY A 161 -13.84 -23.41 -8.17
N ALA A 162 -13.82 -22.14 -7.79
CA ALA A 162 -13.01 -21.60 -6.71
C ALA A 162 -13.77 -21.37 -5.39
N ASP A 163 -15.07 -21.63 -5.36
CA ASP A 163 -15.94 -21.21 -4.25
C ASP A 163 -15.61 -21.86 -2.87
N GLU A 164 -14.94 -23.00 -2.90
CA GLU A 164 -14.50 -23.74 -1.71
C GLU A 164 -12.97 -23.74 -1.52
N ILE A 165 -12.25 -22.94 -2.33
CA ILE A 165 -10.80 -22.87 -2.25
C ILE A 165 -10.42 -21.81 -1.21
N THR A 166 -9.54 -22.18 -0.27
CA THR A 166 -8.94 -21.30 0.70
C THR A 166 -7.64 -20.67 0.16
N HIS A 167 -7.27 -19.52 0.65
CA HIS A 167 -6.07 -18.83 0.19
C HIS A 167 -4.80 -19.47 0.77
N PRO A 168 -3.83 -19.93 -0.06
CA PRO A 168 -2.65 -20.65 0.40
C PRO A 168 -1.82 -19.94 1.47
N ALA A 169 -1.62 -18.61 1.33
CA ALA A 169 -0.89 -17.85 2.33
C ALA A 169 -1.60 -17.80 3.70
N PHE A 170 -2.94 -17.79 3.70
CA PHE A 170 -3.71 -17.87 4.95
C PHE A 170 -3.66 -19.25 5.55
N ASP A 171 -3.75 -20.32 4.73
CA ASP A 171 -3.64 -21.71 5.21
C ASP A 171 -2.29 -21.95 5.89
N GLN A 172 -1.21 -21.49 5.26
CA GLN A 172 0.15 -21.59 5.81
C GLN A 172 0.34 -20.76 7.08
N GLY A 173 -0.22 -19.54 7.12
CA GLY A 173 -0.20 -18.69 8.31
C GLY A 173 -0.96 -19.29 9.49
N ILE A 174 -2.12 -19.86 9.24
CA ILE A 174 -2.94 -20.57 10.23
C ILE A 174 -2.18 -21.79 10.77
N ASP A 175 -1.64 -22.63 9.86
CA ASP A 175 -0.85 -23.81 10.24
C ASP A 175 0.42 -23.44 11.02
N PHE A 176 1.10 -22.36 10.67
CA PHE A 176 2.23 -21.83 11.44
C PHE A 176 1.82 -21.46 12.86
N ILE A 177 0.72 -20.74 13.05
CA ILE A 177 0.23 -20.31 14.37
C ILE A 177 -0.13 -21.56 15.21
N GLU A 178 -0.86 -22.53 14.65
CA GLU A 178 -1.26 -23.75 15.34
C GLU A 178 -0.03 -24.57 15.79
N ARG A 179 0.90 -24.86 14.88
CA ARG A 179 2.12 -25.59 15.19
C ARG A 179 3.00 -24.85 16.18
N HIS A 180 3.07 -23.51 16.12
CA HIS A 180 3.83 -22.73 17.09
C HIS A 180 3.29 -22.93 18.51
N ILE A 181 1.96 -22.82 18.68
CA ILE A 181 1.29 -23.01 19.98
C ILE A 181 1.51 -24.45 20.52
N GLU A 182 1.34 -25.45 19.66
CA GLU A 182 1.51 -26.86 20.03
C GLU A 182 2.94 -27.20 20.49
N ASN A 183 3.95 -26.65 19.80
CA ASN A 183 5.36 -26.99 20.04
C ASN A 183 6.02 -26.10 21.09
N ASN A 184 5.61 -24.83 21.23
CA ASN A 184 6.31 -23.85 22.03
C ASN A 184 5.45 -23.29 23.20
N GLY A 185 4.16 -23.56 23.20
CA GLY A 185 3.21 -23.00 24.19
C GLY A 185 2.94 -21.50 23.97
N PHE A 186 2.17 -20.93 24.89
CA PHE A 186 1.70 -19.55 24.82
C PHE A 186 2.72 -18.49 25.29
N ASP A 187 3.81 -18.93 25.94
CA ASP A 187 4.79 -18.01 26.54
C ASP A 187 5.88 -17.57 25.55
N ASN A 188 5.97 -18.24 24.40
CA ASN A 188 6.93 -17.89 23.36
C ASN A 188 6.27 -16.94 22.34
N PRO A 189 6.82 -15.72 22.14
CA PRO A 189 6.23 -14.77 21.21
C PRO A 189 6.44 -15.19 19.76
N PHE A 190 5.49 -14.82 18.89
CA PHE A 190 5.60 -15.05 17.46
C PHE A 190 5.15 -13.83 16.65
N THR A 191 5.60 -13.78 15.39
CA THR A 191 5.09 -12.87 14.36
C THR A 191 4.63 -13.71 13.18
N CYS A 192 3.42 -13.51 12.72
CA CYS A 192 2.90 -14.13 11.50
C CYS A 192 2.54 -13.03 10.50
N PHE A 193 3.26 -12.96 9.38
CA PHE A 193 3.02 -12.00 8.32
C PHE A 193 2.39 -12.72 7.12
N ILE A 194 1.13 -12.41 6.84
CA ILE A 194 0.40 -12.95 5.69
C ILE A 194 0.30 -11.84 4.65
N SER A 195 0.84 -12.08 3.46
CA SER A 195 0.95 -11.12 2.37
C SER A 195 0.36 -11.67 1.09
N VAL A 196 -0.70 -11.05 0.59
CA VAL A 196 -1.45 -11.54 -0.57
C VAL A 196 -1.32 -10.62 -1.76
N LEU A 197 -1.51 -11.18 -2.96
CA LEU A 197 -1.48 -10.43 -4.20
C LEU A 197 -2.77 -9.62 -4.40
N GLU A 198 -3.88 -10.12 -3.90
CA GLU A 198 -5.18 -9.48 -4.04
C GLU A 198 -5.23 -8.12 -3.31
N PRO A 199 -5.92 -7.14 -3.89
CA PRO A 199 -6.67 -7.12 -5.16
C PRO A 199 -5.87 -6.65 -6.39
N HIS A 200 -4.56 -6.91 -6.51
CA HIS A 200 -3.74 -6.57 -7.70
C HIS A 200 -4.37 -7.13 -9.00
N ASP A 201 -4.24 -6.40 -10.10
CA ASP A 201 -4.65 -6.86 -11.42
C ASP A 201 -3.90 -8.14 -11.88
N PRO A 202 -4.55 -9.06 -12.59
CA PRO A 202 -5.96 -9.07 -12.95
C PRO A 202 -6.87 -9.25 -11.75
N TYR A 203 -7.94 -8.44 -11.67
CA TYR A 203 -8.89 -8.51 -10.57
C TYR A 203 -9.75 -9.75 -10.71
N LEU A 204 -9.44 -10.79 -9.95
CA LEU A 204 -10.09 -12.08 -10.00
C LEU A 204 -10.82 -12.37 -8.70
N ALA A 205 -12.04 -12.91 -8.77
CA ALA A 205 -12.77 -13.32 -7.59
C ALA A 205 -13.59 -14.59 -7.85
N PRO A 206 -13.80 -15.46 -6.82
CA PRO A 206 -14.69 -16.59 -6.92
C PRO A 206 -16.11 -16.15 -7.28
N LYS A 207 -16.80 -17.01 -8.05
CA LYS A 207 -18.17 -16.71 -8.49
C LYS A 207 -19.12 -16.42 -7.32
N LYS A 208 -19.02 -17.18 -6.25
CA LYS A 208 -19.81 -17.00 -5.03
C LYS A 208 -19.70 -15.59 -4.45
N VAL A 209 -18.50 -15.00 -4.48
CA VAL A 209 -18.24 -13.64 -3.99
C VAL A 209 -18.66 -12.60 -5.04
N MET A 210 -18.37 -12.86 -6.33
CA MET A 210 -18.83 -11.98 -7.41
C MET A 210 -20.35 -11.84 -7.45
N ASP A 211 -21.10 -12.90 -7.16
CA ASP A 211 -22.57 -12.88 -7.13
C ASP A 211 -23.15 -11.97 -6.01
N MET A 212 -22.32 -11.48 -5.07
CA MET A 212 -22.71 -10.49 -4.06
C MET A 212 -22.76 -9.07 -4.62
N TYR A 213 -22.23 -8.85 -5.83
CA TYR A 213 -22.12 -7.55 -6.47
C TYR A 213 -22.94 -7.53 -7.77
N ASP A 214 -23.79 -6.53 -7.96
CA ASP A 214 -24.37 -6.20 -9.27
C ASP A 214 -23.50 -5.11 -9.93
N PRO A 215 -22.71 -5.42 -10.97
CA PRO A 215 -21.86 -4.41 -11.62
C PRO A 215 -22.63 -3.17 -12.07
N LYS A 216 -23.91 -3.30 -12.44
CA LYS A 216 -24.74 -2.17 -12.88
C LYS A 216 -25.03 -1.16 -11.77
N GLN A 217 -24.96 -1.58 -10.51
CA GLN A 217 -25.14 -0.74 -9.33
C GLN A 217 -23.84 -0.12 -8.82
N ILE A 218 -22.69 -0.53 -9.36
CA ILE A 218 -21.39 0.03 -8.98
C ILE A 218 -21.28 1.47 -9.48
N SER A 219 -21.02 2.37 -8.55
CA SER A 219 -20.71 3.77 -8.83
C SER A 219 -19.24 3.90 -9.19
N LEU A 220 -18.94 4.55 -10.30
CA LEU A 220 -17.57 4.92 -10.63
C LEU A 220 -17.11 6.11 -9.78
N ASN A 221 -15.80 6.26 -9.62
CA ASN A 221 -15.21 7.36 -8.85
C ASN A 221 -15.72 8.71 -9.40
N PRO A 222 -16.06 9.70 -8.55
CA PRO A 222 -16.52 11.02 -9.00
C PRO A 222 -15.53 11.74 -9.93
N SER A 223 -14.24 11.47 -9.83
CA SER A 223 -13.22 12.00 -10.76
C SER A 223 -13.10 11.25 -12.09
N PHE A 224 -13.91 10.20 -12.33
CA PHE A 224 -13.79 9.33 -13.50
C PHE A 224 -13.75 10.10 -14.83
N ASN A 225 -14.52 11.18 -14.96
CA ASN A 225 -14.62 12.00 -16.16
C ASN A 225 -13.73 13.26 -16.13
N ASP A 226 -12.71 13.31 -15.27
CA ASP A 226 -11.72 14.40 -15.27
C ASP A 226 -11.10 14.56 -16.67
N ASP A 227 -10.97 15.79 -17.17
CA ASP A 227 -10.40 16.07 -18.50
C ASP A 227 -8.85 16.00 -18.51
N LEU A 228 -8.21 16.02 -17.35
CA LEU A 228 -6.75 16.03 -17.13
C LEU A 228 -6.04 17.26 -17.75
N GLU A 229 -6.75 18.35 -18.06
CA GLU A 229 -6.14 19.52 -18.74
C GLU A 229 -5.15 20.27 -17.86
N THR A 230 -5.32 20.24 -16.55
CA THR A 230 -4.42 20.90 -15.59
C THR A 230 -3.40 19.95 -14.94
N LYS A 231 -3.35 18.69 -15.41
CA LYS A 231 -2.55 17.62 -14.82
C LYS A 231 -1.34 17.25 -15.69
N PRO A 232 -0.37 16.46 -15.18
CA PRO A 232 0.76 15.98 -15.97
C PRO A 232 0.34 15.25 -17.25
N GLU A 233 0.98 15.57 -18.36
CA GLU A 233 0.64 15.03 -19.69
C GLU A 233 0.76 13.50 -19.77
N VAL A 234 1.61 12.89 -18.95
CA VAL A 234 1.77 11.43 -18.90
C VAL A 234 0.46 10.72 -18.54
N LEU A 235 -0.41 11.34 -17.75
CA LEU A 235 -1.70 10.77 -17.34
C LEU A 235 -2.67 10.63 -18.51
N LYS A 236 -2.68 11.58 -19.46
CA LYS A 236 -3.48 11.46 -20.68
C LYS A 236 -3.05 10.25 -21.52
N ARG A 237 -1.74 9.99 -21.60
CA ARG A 237 -1.19 8.81 -22.27
C ARG A 237 -1.59 7.51 -21.56
N MET A 238 -1.48 7.48 -20.23
CA MET A 238 -1.89 6.32 -19.45
C MET A 238 -3.39 6.04 -19.62
N ARG A 239 -4.23 7.09 -19.54
CA ARG A 239 -5.68 6.94 -19.76
C ARG A 239 -6.02 6.39 -21.14
N SER A 240 -5.25 6.72 -22.17
CA SER A 240 -5.50 6.22 -23.52
C SER A 240 -5.42 4.69 -23.65
N VAL A 241 -4.69 4.03 -22.75
CA VAL A 241 -4.62 2.55 -22.68
C VAL A 241 -6.00 1.94 -22.43
N TRP A 242 -6.84 2.62 -21.65
CA TRP A 242 -8.17 2.15 -21.23
C TRP A 242 -9.29 2.65 -22.13
N SER A 243 -8.99 3.35 -23.23
CA SER A 243 -9.98 3.99 -24.11
C SER A 243 -10.94 3.03 -24.82
N GLY A 244 -10.60 1.74 -24.89
CA GLY A 244 -11.46 0.69 -25.45
C GLY A 244 -12.55 0.19 -24.49
N MET A 245 -12.51 0.56 -23.22
CA MET A 245 -13.46 0.11 -22.21
C MET A 245 -14.72 1.00 -22.21
N ASP A 246 -15.88 0.37 -22.23
CA ASP A 246 -17.14 1.07 -22.00
C ASP A 246 -17.47 1.15 -20.49
N LYS A 247 -18.56 1.86 -20.16
CA LYS A 247 -18.99 2.01 -18.75
C LYS A 247 -19.27 0.67 -18.08
N SER A 248 -19.78 -0.31 -18.80
CA SER A 248 -20.08 -1.64 -18.25
C SER A 248 -18.82 -2.39 -17.90
N ASP A 249 -17.76 -2.26 -18.71
CA ASP A 249 -16.45 -2.86 -18.44
C ASP A 249 -15.82 -2.26 -17.18
N TRP A 250 -15.85 -0.93 -17.05
CA TRP A 250 -15.39 -0.25 -15.85
C TRP A 250 -16.13 -0.71 -14.59
N GLN A 251 -17.46 -0.82 -14.67
CA GLN A 251 -18.28 -1.29 -13.55
C GLN A 251 -17.96 -2.76 -13.16
N LYS A 252 -17.70 -3.62 -14.15
CA LYS A 252 -17.27 -5.01 -13.89
C LYS A 252 -15.89 -5.05 -13.23
N VAL A 253 -14.94 -4.25 -13.72
CA VAL A 253 -13.58 -4.16 -13.14
C VAL A 253 -13.65 -3.74 -11.68
N VAL A 254 -14.39 -2.68 -11.35
CA VAL A 254 -14.55 -2.21 -9.96
C VAL A 254 -15.26 -3.26 -9.10
N ALA A 255 -16.31 -3.92 -9.61
CA ALA A 255 -16.98 -5.01 -8.90
C ALA A 255 -16.04 -6.17 -8.60
N SER A 256 -15.19 -6.57 -9.56
CA SER A 256 -14.22 -7.64 -9.40
C SER A 256 -13.14 -7.28 -8.37
N TYR A 257 -12.68 -6.03 -8.37
CA TYR A 257 -11.76 -5.53 -7.35
C TYR A 257 -12.38 -5.60 -5.94
N TYR A 258 -13.63 -5.15 -5.77
CA TYR A 258 -14.34 -5.25 -4.49
C TYR A 258 -14.55 -6.71 -4.07
N ALA A 259 -14.95 -7.57 -4.99
CA ALA A 259 -15.12 -8.99 -4.72
C ALA A 259 -13.79 -9.67 -4.32
N SER A 260 -12.67 -9.26 -4.91
CA SER A 260 -11.34 -9.73 -4.51
C SER A 260 -11.02 -9.33 -3.06
N ILE A 261 -11.31 -8.09 -2.65
CA ILE A 261 -11.17 -7.65 -1.25
C ILE A 261 -12.09 -8.45 -0.32
N THR A 262 -13.35 -8.68 -0.72
CA THR A 262 -14.32 -9.47 0.08
C THR A 262 -13.84 -10.90 0.28
N SER A 263 -13.17 -11.50 -0.72
CA SER A 263 -12.55 -12.81 -0.58
C SER A 263 -11.48 -12.81 0.51
N ILE A 264 -10.62 -11.79 0.52
CA ILE A 264 -9.57 -11.64 1.55
C ILE A 264 -10.19 -11.36 2.94
N ASP A 265 -11.27 -10.58 3.01
CA ASP A 265 -12.00 -10.33 4.26
C ASP A 265 -12.52 -11.64 4.90
N THR A 266 -12.98 -12.59 4.07
CA THR A 266 -13.39 -13.92 4.52
C THR A 266 -12.20 -14.75 5.07
N GLU A 267 -11.04 -14.65 4.44
CA GLU A 267 -9.82 -15.31 4.93
C GLU A 267 -9.33 -14.71 6.26
N ILE A 268 -9.44 -13.40 6.42
CA ILE A 268 -9.12 -12.71 7.69
C ILE A 268 -10.01 -13.21 8.83
N GLU A 269 -11.29 -13.49 8.58
CA GLU A 269 -12.20 -14.11 9.57
C GLU A 269 -11.63 -15.42 10.11
N ARG A 270 -11.06 -16.28 9.26
CA ARG A 270 -10.47 -17.55 9.65
C ARG A 270 -9.33 -17.35 10.66
N VAL A 271 -8.43 -16.40 10.41
CA VAL A 271 -7.32 -16.06 11.34
C VAL A 271 -7.87 -15.50 12.65
N ILE A 272 -8.84 -14.59 12.61
CA ILE A 272 -9.45 -14.01 13.81
C ILE A 272 -10.13 -15.10 14.64
N ASN A 273 -10.85 -16.02 14.01
CA ASN A 273 -11.51 -17.13 14.70
C ASN A 273 -10.49 -18.06 15.35
N LEU A 274 -9.39 -18.42 14.66
CA LEU A 274 -8.31 -19.20 15.26
C LEU A 274 -7.75 -18.52 16.50
N LEU A 275 -7.44 -17.21 16.42
CA LEU A 275 -6.89 -16.48 17.57
C LEU A 275 -7.88 -16.45 18.76
N LYS A 276 -9.20 -16.35 18.49
CA LYS A 276 -10.25 -16.40 19.51
C LYS A 276 -10.36 -17.81 20.12
N GLU A 277 -10.36 -18.86 19.32
CA GLU A 277 -10.41 -20.26 19.77
C GLU A 277 -9.21 -20.67 20.64
N LYS A 278 -8.06 -20.07 20.37
CA LYS A 278 -6.82 -20.31 21.14
C LYS A 278 -6.60 -19.31 22.29
N ASP A 279 -7.56 -18.46 22.64
CA ASP A 279 -7.43 -17.40 23.65
C ASP A 279 -6.24 -16.44 23.42
N LEU A 280 -5.90 -16.19 22.15
CA LEU A 280 -4.81 -15.29 21.72
C LEU A 280 -5.29 -13.95 21.19
N TYR A 281 -6.55 -13.80 20.81
CA TYR A 281 -7.06 -12.57 20.20
C TYR A 281 -6.81 -11.34 21.07
N GLU A 282 -7.06 -11.44 22.38
CA GLU A 282 -6.82 -10.36 23.34
C GLU A 282 -5.34 -10.22 23.76
N LYS A 283 -4.45 -11.04 23.23
CA LYS A 283 -3.01 -11.01 23.52
C LYS A 283 -2.17 -10.63 22.28
N THR A 284 -2.82 -10.44 21.15
CA THR A 284 -2.17 -10.25 19.85
C THR A 284 -2.43 -8.84 19.32
N ILE A 285 -1.37 -8.15 18.90
CA ILE A 285 -1.51 -6.99 18.01
C ILE A 285 -1.82 -7.50 16.60
N ILE A 286 -2.88 -6.96 16.00
CA ILE A 286 -3.28 -7.31 14.63
C ILE A 286 -3.19 -6.06 13.78
N VAL A 287 -2.44 -6.12 12.68
CA VAL A 287 -2.27 -5.02 11.74
C VAL A 287 -2.78 -5.44 10.37
N PHE A 288 -3.72 -4.69 9.81
CA PHE A 288 -4.13 -4.81 8.41
C PHE A 288 -3.72 -3.56 7.65
N THR A 289 -3.05 -3.75 6.50
CA THR A 289 -2.62 -2.66 5.61
C THR A 289 -2.44 -3.15 4.17
N SER A 290 -2.11 -2.23 3.26
CA SER A 290 -1.68 -2.49 1.88
C SER A 290 -0.31 -1.89 1.62
N ASP A 291 0.38 -2.29 0.55
CA ASP A 291 1.62 -1.64 0.14
C ASP A 291 1.38 -0.32 -0.58
N HIS A 292 0.40 -0.24 -1.45
CA HIS A 292 -0.13 0.96 -2.11
C HIS A 292 -1.58 0.70 -2.53
N GLY A 293 -2.24 1.72 -3.06
CA GLY A 293 -3.59 1.62 -3.59
C GLY A 293 -3.64 1.40 -5.10
N ASP A 294 -4.79 1.72 -5.68
CA ASP A 294 -5.13 1.58 -7.10
C ASP A 294 -6.03 2.73 -7.52
N MET A 295 -5.83 3.29 -8.70
CA MET A 295 -6.65 4.37 -9.26
C MET A 295 -8.12 3.97 -9.44
N LEU A 296 -8.39 2.71 -9.71
CA LEU A 296 -9.73 2.10 -9.76
C LEU A 296 -10.80 2.97 -10.45
N GLY A 297 -10.44 3.59 -11.56
CA GLY A 297 -11.31 4.47 -12.33
C GLY A 297 -11.21 5.96 -11.96
N ALA A 298 -10.53 6.33 -10.89
CA ALA A 298 -10.25 7.73 -10.60
C ALA A 298 -9.47 8.38 -11.77
N HIS A 299 -9.91 9.57 -12.18
CA HIS A 299 -9.37 10.29 -13.34
C HIS A 299 -9.37 9.49 -14.66
N GLY A 300 -10.22 8.43 -14.75
CA GLY A 300 -10.27 7.51 -15.89
C GLY A 300 -9.02 6.61 -15.99
N LEU A 301 -8.33 6.37 -14.88
CA LEU A 301 -7.11 5.57 -14.77
C LEU A 301 -7.35 4.27 -14.01
N LEU A 302 -6.50 3.29 -14.24
CA LEU A 302 -6.41 2.03 -13.48
C LEU A 302 -4.99 1.79 -12.99
N THR A 303 -4.89 0.92 -12.00
CA THR A 303 -3.64 0.50 -11.40
C THR A 303 -2.88 1.67 -10.73
N LYS A 304 -1.57 1.66 -10.74
CA LYS A 304 -0.67 2.65 -10.15
C LYS A 304 0.46 2.99 -11.11
N GLY A 305 1.32 3.91 -10.71
CA GLY A 305 2.60 4.13 -11.39
C GLY A 305 2.90 5.58 -11.71
N VAL A 306 3.51 5.78 -12.88
CA VAL A 306 4.05 7.06 -13.30
C VAL A 306 2.98 8.16 -13.31
N GLY A 307 3.23 9.22 -12.55
CA GLY A 307 2.34 10.38 -12.48
C GLY A 307 1.10 10.21 -11.61
N THR A 308 0.80 9.01 -11.06
CA THR A 308 -0.39 8.78 -10.23
C THR A 308 -0.17 9.22 -8.78
N GLY A 309 0.11 10.49 -8.59
CA GLY A 309 0.31 11.10 -7.26
C GLY A 309 -0.99 11.33 -6.47
N TYR A 310 -2.03 10.48 -6.61
CA TYR A 310 -3.39 10.70 -6.09
C TYR A 310 -3.69 9.90 -4.82
N GLU A 311 -4.71 10.34 -4.08
CA GLU A 311 -5.14 9.69 -2.84
C GLU A 311 -5.49 8.21 -3.05
N GLU A 312 -6.05 7.84 -4.18
CA GLU A 312 -6.41 6.45 -4.49
C GLU A 312 -5.20 5.50 -4.52
N VAL A 313 -4.01 6.02 -4.81
CA VAL A 313 -2.77 5.22 -4.82
C VAL A 313 -1.98 5.36 -3.53
N TYR A 314 -1.93 6.56 -2.95
CA TYR A 314 -1.08 6.82 -1.80
C TYR A 314 -1.78 6.67 -0.45
N ASN A 315 -3.08 6.92 -0.36
CA ASN A 315 -3.84 6.69 0.87
C ASN A 315 -4.31 5.23 0.92
N ILE A 316 -3.70 4.45 1.82
CA ILE A 316 -3.91 3.02 1.99
C ILE A 316 -4.64 2.71 3.30
N PRO A 317 -5.33 1.58 3.41
CA PRO A 317 -5.94 1.19 4.67
C PRO A 317 -4.87 0.88 5.72
N LEU A 318 -5.12 1.31 6.95
CA LEU A 318 -4.38 0.88 8.13
C LEU A 318 -5.35 0.69 9.28
N ILE A 319 -5.46 -0.54 9.76
CA ILE A 319 -6.21 -0.92 10.96
C ILE A 319 -5.24 -1.58 11.93
N ILE A 320 -5.21 -1.11 13.18
CA ILE A 320 -4.39 -1.67 14.25
C ILE A 320 -5.29 -2.00 15.44
N LYS A 321 -5.35 -3.28 15.81
CA LYS A 321 -5.97 -3.75 17.05
C LYS A 321 -4.84 -4.12 18.03
N THR A 322 -4.88 -3.59 19.23
CA THR A 322 -3.93 -3.93 20.31
C THR A 322 -4.66 -4.67 21.44
N PRO A 323 -3.95 -5.48 22.25
CA PRO A 323 -4.53 -6.17 23.41
C PRO A 323 -5.20 -5.24 24.41
N ASN A 324 -4.71 -4.02 24.56
CA ASN A 324 -5.23 -3.05 25.51
C ASN A 324 -6.37 -2.19 24.92
N GLY A 325 -6.80 -2.50 23.70
CA GLY A 325 -7.74 -1.69 22.94
C GLY A 325 -7.13 -0.37 22.46
N CYS A 326 -7.97 0.48 21.87
CA CYS A 326 -7.60 1.83 21.45
C CYS A 326 -8.28 2.86 22.34
N GLN A 327 -7.53 3.89 22.77
CA GLN A 327 -8.05 5.01 23.58
C GLN A 327 -8.25 6.28 22.75
N LEU A 328 -8.03 6.20 21.45
CA LEU A 328 -8.14 7.33 20.54
C LEU A 328 -9.60 7.54 20.12
N ASP A 329 -10.11 8.75 20.33
CA ASP A 329 -11.49 9.11 19.98
C ASP A 329 -11.70 9.27 18.46
N SER A 330 -10.68 9.73 17.72
CA SER A 330 -10.74 9.96 16.29
C SER A 330 -9.35 10.08 15.68
N THR A 331 -9.21 9.52 14.46
CA THR A 331 -8.00 9.64 13.62
C THR A 331 -8.06 10.83 12.65
N ALA A 332 -9.16 11.59 12.67
CA ALA A 332 -9.33 12.73 11.76
C ALA A 332 -8.18 13.75 11.91
N GLY A 333 -7.58 14.10 10.78
CA GLY A 333 -6.44 15.02 10.72
C GLY A 333 -5.09 14.43 11.12
N ILE A 334 -5.05 13.19 11.62
CA ILE A 334 -3.80 12.47 11.89
C ILE A 334 -3.32 11.82 10.60
N LYS A 335 -2.08 12.10 10.21
CA LYS A 335 -1.42 11.50 9.06
C LYS A 335 -0.29 10.60 9.52
N VAL A 336 -0.36 9.35 9.07
CA VAL A 336 0.65 8.31 9.35
C VAL A 336 1.18 7.75 8.05
N SER A 337 2.28 7.01 8.13
CA SER A 337 2.92 6.44 6.95
C SER A 337 3.25 4.96 7.17
N THR A 338 3.45 4.23 6.08
CA THR A 338 3.90 2.82 6.14
C THR A 338 5.23 2.65 6.87
N VAL A 339 6.11 3.65 6.89
CA VAL A 339 7.36 3.62 7.66
C VAL A 339 7.13 3.58 9.18
N ASP A 340 5.96 3.97 9.65
CA ASP A 340 5.60 3.99 11.07
C ASP A 340 5.24 2.59 11.60
N ILE A 341 4.98 1.62 10.71
CA ILE A 341 4.54 0.27 11.10
C ILE A 341 5.68 -0.49 11.80
N ALA A 342 6.89 -0.52 11.21
CA ALA A 342 8.04 -1.21 11.81
C ALA A 342 8.36 -0.70 13.22
N PRO A 343 8.57 0.61 13.47
CA PRO A 343 8.82 1.11 14.82
C PRO A 343 7.63 0.90 15.78
N THR A 344 6.39 0.85 15.29
CA THR A 344 5.23 0.54 16.13
C THR A 344 5.26 -0.91 16.63
N LEU A 345 5.61 -1.86 15.76
CA LEU A 345 5.74 -3.27 16.14
C LEU A 345 6.89 -3.48 17.13
N LEU A 346 8.02 -2.82 16.92
CA LEU A 346 9.17 -2.86 17.84
C LEU A 346 8.82 -2.26 19.21
N ASP A 347 8.22 -1.09 19.24
CA ASP A 347 7.79 -0.42 20.48
C ASP A 347 6.81 -1.29 21.27
N TYR A 348 5.80 -1.84 20.57
CA TYR A 348 4.85 -2.76 21.19
C TYR A 348 5.53 -4.01 21.77
N ALA A 349 6.53 -4.54 21.09
CA ALA A 349 7.31 -5.68 21.55
C ALA A 349 8.34 -5.34 22.65
N GLY A 350 8.49 -4.06 23.03
CA GLY A 350 9.50 -3.58 23.97
C GLY A 350 10.93 -3.67 23.43
N VAL A 351 11.08 -3.65 22.10
CA VAL A 351 12.37 -3.69 21.40
C VAL A 351 12.83 -2.27 21.09
N GLU A 352 14.11 -2.00 21.30
CA GLU A 352 14.69 -0.68 21.00
C GLU A 352 14.54 -0.35 19.52
N ILE A 353 13.98 0.83 19.22
CA ILE A 353 13.85 1.32 17.86
C ILE A 353 15.19 1.91 17.41
N PRO A 354 15.79 1.42 16.31
CA PRO A 354 17.01 2.00 15.77
C PRO A 354 16.88 3.49 15.47
N SER A 355 17.91 4.27 15.79
CA SER A 355 17.89 5.73 15.65
C SER A 355 17.91 6.23 14.20
N ASP A 356 18.23 5.38 13.25
CA ASP A 356 18.27 5.65 11.81
C ASP A 356 16.94 5.35 11.10
N ILE A 357 15.92 4.80 11.80
CA ILE A 357 14.57 4.62 11.27
C ILE A 357 13.89 6.00 11.10
N HIS A 358 13.22 6.21 9.97
CA HIS A 358 12.51 7.46 9.68
C HIS A 358 11.10 7.50 10.26
N GLY A 359 10.49 6.33 10.40
CA GLY A 359 9.16 6.17 10.96
C GLY A 359 9.13 6.41 12.47
N ARG A 360 7.93 6.61 13.00
CA ARG A 360 7.66 6.84 14.41
C ARG A 360 6.66 5.81 14.93
N SER A 361 6.80 5.38 16.17
CA SER A 361 5.80 4.51 16.80
C SER A 361 4.43 5.18 16.84
N LEU A 362 3.39 4.44 16.44
CA LEU A 362 1.98 4.83 16.55
C LEU A 362 1.40 4.53 17.94
N MET A 363 2.15 3.91 18.85
CA MET A 363 1.68 3.57 20.19
C MET A 363 1.23 4.80 20.99
N PRO A 364 1.94 5.96 20.94
CA PRO A 364 1.45 7.20 21.55
C PRO A 364 0.13 7.69 20.94
N VAL A 365 -0.10 7.50 19.65
CA VAL A 365 -1.35 7.86 18.97
C VAL A 365 -2.48 6.95 19.47
N ILE A 366 -2.27 5.63 19.43
CA ILE A 366 -3.26 4.62 19.83
C ILE A 366 -3.67 4.78 21.29
N SER A 367 -2.72 5.13 22.19
CA SER A 367 -2.96 5.38 23.61
C SER A 367 -3.43 6.80 23.94
N ASN A 368 -3.66 7.64 22.91
CA ASN A 368 -4.09 9.03 23.06
C ASN A 368 -3.18 9.92 23.94
N THR A 369 -1.88 9.68 23.87
CA THR A 369 -0.84 10.42 24.62
C THR A 369 0.02 11.32 23.72
N HIS A 370 -0.29 11.36 22.41
CA HIS A 370 0.44 12.14 21.40
C HIS A 370 0.04 13.60 21.39
N ASN A 371 0.93 14.46 20.86
CA ASN A 371 0.56 15.80 20.41
C ASN A 371 0.04 15.72 18.96
N ARG A 372 -1.18 16.16 18.70
CA ARG A 372 -1.79 16.11 17.35
C ARG A 372 -1.02 16.94 16.32
N GLU A 373 -0.38 18.03 16.72
CA GLU A 373 0.40 18.90 15.83
C GLU A 373 1.59 18.17 15.19
N ASP A 374 2.10 17.12 15.85
CA ASP A 374 3.21 16.32 15.32
C ASP A 374 2.79 15.35 14.20
N TRP A 375 1.48 15.21 13.93
CA TRP A 375 0.89 14.25 13.01
C TRP A 375 0.06 14.89 11.90
N THR A 376 0.36 16.15 11.53
CA THR A 376 -0.37 16.90 10.50
C THR A 376 0.16 16.70 9.10
N GLY A 377 1.38 16.16 8.96
CA GLY A 377 2.07 15.98 7.70
C GLY A 377 2.46 14.55 7.38
N SER A 378 2.64 14.28 6.08
CA SER A 378 3.21 13.04 5.55
C SER A 378 4.01 13.34 4.28
N TYR A 379 4.80 12.34 3.84
CA TYR A 379 5.68 12.48 2.68
C TYR A 379 5.79 11.17 1.92
N ALA A 380 6.00 11.26 0.59
CA ALA A 380 6.23 10.11 -0.26
C ALA A 380 7.18 10.43 -1.41
N GLU A 381 7.81 9.40 -1.95
CA GLU A 381 8.81 9.47 -3.01
C GLU A 381 8.41 8.54 -4.16
N PHE A 382 8.58 9.00 -5.37
CA PHE A 382 8.51 8.15 -6.55
C PHE A 382 9.77 8.36 -7.38
N PHE A 383 10.44 7.30 -7.79
CA PHE A 383 11.69 7.38 -8.56
C PHE A 383 11.59 6.77 -9.94
N SER A 384 10.81 5.70 -10.10
CA SER A 384 10.85 4.91 -11.32
C SER A 384 9.71 3.89 -11.37
N GLN A 385 9.31 3.53 -12.57
CA GLN A 385 8.57 2.31 -12.87
C GLN A 385 9.07 1.80 -14.23
N ARG A 386 10.14 1.00 -14.20
CA ARG A 386 10.87 0.49 -15.38
C ARG A 386 11.56 1.57 -16.24
N PHE A 387 11.28 2.85 -15.99
CA PHE A 387 11.99 4.00 -16.55
C PHE A 387 11.99 5.14 -15.54
N MET A 388 13.01 6.01 -15.64
CA MET A 388 13.20 7.09 -14.67
C MET A 388 12.08 8.12 -14.78
N TYR A 389 11.38 8.33 -13.68
CA TYR A 389 10.39 9.39 -13.50
C TYR A 389 10.32 9.72 -12.02
N THR A 390 10.61 10.95 -11.65
CA THR A 390 10.70 11.32 -10.23
C THR A 390 9.59 12.25 -9.81
N GLN A 391 8.99 11.96 -8.64
CA GLN A 391 8.04 12.84 -7.95
C GLN A 391 8.39 12.88 -6.46
N ARG A 392 7.96 13.96 -5.79
CA ARG A 392 7.89 14.04 -4.33
C ARG A 392 6.49 14.53 -3.98
N ILE A 393 5.89 13.90 -2.98
CA ILE A 393 4.54 14.24 -2.55
C ILE A 393 4.59 14.61 -1.08
N THR A 394 4.00 15.76 -0.75
CA THR A 394 3.96 16.29 0.60
C THR A 394 2.53 16.62 0.98
N TRP A 395 2.12 16.13 2.13
CA TRP A 395 0.86 16.51 2.77
C TRP A 395 1.17 17.34 4.01
N GLU A 396 0.45 18.46 4.21
CA GLU A 396 0.51 19.26 5.43
C GLU A 396 -0.86 19.91 5.68
N GLY A 397 -1.43 19.65 6.87
CA GLY A 397 -2.81 20.06 7.17
C GLY A 397 -3.79 19.45 6.15
N HIS A 398 -4.52 20.28 5.44
CA HIS A 398 -5.43 19.87 4.36
C HIS A 398 -4.84 20.05 2.95
N TRP A 399 -3.58 20.50 2.85
CA TRP A 399 -2.90 20.70 1.58
C TRP A 399 -2.10 19.47 1.16
N LYS A 400 -2.09 19.24 -0.16
CA LYS A 400 -1.24 18.26 -0.83
C LYS A 400 -0.52 18.90 -1.99
N TYR A 401 0.78 18.68 -2.06
CA TYR A 401 1.63 19.15 -3.14
C TYR A 401 2.33 17.96 -3.80
N VAL A 402 2.24 17.88 -5.13
CA VAL A 402 2.97 16.90 -5.95
C VAL A 402 3.99 17.64 -6.79
N PHE A 403 5.24 17.47 -6.46
CA PHE A 403 6.37 18.00 -7.22
C PHE A 403 6.68 17.10 -8.41
N ASN A 404 6.60 17.66 -9.60
CA ASN A 404 6.86 17.02 -10.89
C ASN A 404 7.98 17.74 -11.65
N PRO A 405 9.28 17.51 -11.36
CA PRO A 405 10.38 18.30 -11.92
C PRO A 405 10.48 18.27 -13.44
N ALA A 406 9.93 17.24 -14.09
CA ALA A 406 9.89 17.10 -15.54
C ALA A 406 8.54 17.48 -16.17
N GLY A 407 7.62 18.04 -15.39
CA GLY A 407 6.26 18.31 -15.84
C GLY A 407 5.60 19.46 -15.08
N ARG A 408 4.28 19.33 -14.93
CA ARG A 408 3.46 20.30 -14.20
C ARG A 408 3.32 19.83 -12.75
N ASP A 409 3.62 20.72 -11.79
CA ASP A 409 3.35 20.50 -10.39
C ASP A 409 1.84 20.48 -10.11
N GLU A 410 1.44 19.84 -9.01
CA GLU A 410 0.05 19.79 -8.60
C GLU A 410 -0.09 20.25 -7.15
N LEU A 411 -1.15 21.05 -6.88
CA LEU A 411 -1.50 21.52 -5.54
C LEU A 411 -3.01 21.35 -5.34
N TYR A 412 -3.38 20.68 -4.26
CA TYR A 412 -4.78 20.39 -3.93
C TYR A 412 -5.12 20.79 -2.50
N ASN A 413 -6.34 21.27 -2.29
CA ASN A 413 -6.96 21.40 -0.98
C ASN A 413 -7.89 20.20 -0.77
N LEU A 414 -7.43 19.17 -0.08
CA LEU A 414 -8.18 17.91 0.10
C LEU A 414 -9.45 18.06 0.94
N GLN A 415 -9.61 19.16 1.70
CA GLN A 415 -10.83 19.46 2.46
C GLN A 415 -11.97 19.89 1.53
N ASP A 416 -11.65 20.67 0.50
CA ASP A 416 -12.65 21.24 -0.42
C ASP A 416 -12.74 20.44 -1.73
N ASP A 417 -11.67 19.71 -2.08
CA ASP A 417 -11.50 18.95 -3.31
C ASP A 417 -10.85 17.58 -3.01
N SER A 418 -11.59 16.71 -2.35
CA SER A 418 -11.11 15.39 -1.93
C SER A 418 -10.87 14.42 -3.10
N TYR A 419 -11.34 14.76 -4.30
CA TYR A 419 -11.14 14.00 -5.53
C TYR A 419 -10.09 14.61 -6.45
N GLU A 420 -9.35 15.62 -5.98
CA GLU A 420 -8.20 16.22 -6.67
C GLU A 420 -8.50 16.67 -8.11
N MET A 421 -9.68 17.24 -8.31
CA MET A 421 -10.16 17.70 -9.61
C MET A 421 -9.50 19.00 -10.07
N ASN A 422 -9.22 19.92 -9.12
CA ASN A 422 -8.82 21.30 -9.40
C ASN A 422 -7.37 21.52 -8.98
N ASN A 423 -6.43 21.40 -9.93
CA ASN A 423 -5.04 21.71 -9.67
C ASN A 423 -4.83 23.23 -9.48
N LEU A 424 -4.41 23.64 -8.29
CA LEU A 424 -4.22 25.04 -7.88
C LEU A 424 -2.76 25.53 -8.06
N ALA A 425 -1.84 24.69 -8.54
CA ALA A 425 -0.41 25.02 -8.61
C ALA A 425 -0.10 26.26 -9.50
N GLU A 426 -0.90 26.52 -10.54
CA GLU A 426 -0.74 27.67 -11.42
C GLU A 426 -1.65 28.85 -11.04
N CYS A 427 -2.46 28.73 -10.00
CA CYS A 427 -3.37 29.78 -9.54
C CYS A 427 -2.62 30.81 -8.68
N SER A 428 -2.66 32.09 -9.09
CA SER A 428 -1.95 33.16 -8.41
C SER A 428 -2.34 33.34 -6.94
N ASP A 429 -3.60 33.07 -6.60
CA ASP A 429 -4.15 33.24 -5.26
C ASP A 429 -3.57 32.24 -4.25
N PHE A 430 -3.05 31.10 -4.72
CA PHE A 430 -2.45 30.05 -3.90
C PHE A 430 -0.94 29.97 -3.98
N LYS A 431 -0.29 30.99 -4.57
CA LYS A 431 1.17 31.02 -4.76
C LYS A 431 1.96 30.90 -3.45
N GLU A 432 1.51 31.55 -2.38
CA GLU A 432 2.18 31.44 -1.07
C GLU A 432 2.02 30.05 -0.47
N VAL A 433 0.84 29.45 -0.58
CA VAL A 433 0.59 28.06 -0.16
C VAL A 433 1.50 27.10 -0.93
N LEU A 434 1.59 27.26 -2.25
CA LEU A 434 2.48 26.45 -3.10
C LEU A 434 3.94 26.56 -2.65
N ASN A 435 4.39 27.79 -2.36
CA ASN A 435 5.75 28.04 -1.88
C ASN A 435 5.99 27.38 -0.51
N ASP A 436 5.02 27.44 0.41
CA ASP A 436 5.12 26.84 1.75
C ASP A 436 5.16 25.32 1.65
N MET A 437 4.33 24.72 0.82
CA MET A 437 4.34 23.28 0.57
C MET A 437 5.66 22.81 -0.08
N ALA A 438 6.22 23.60 -0.99
CA ALA A 438 7.52 23.31 -1.57
C ALA A 438 8.66 23.43 -0.53
N ARG A 439 8.59 24.39 0.43
CA ARG A 439 9.53 24.46 1.56
C ARG A 439 9.42 23.22 2.44
N GLU A 440 8.20 22.76 2.73
CA GLU A 440 7.96 21.57 3.53
C GLU A 440 8.50 20.31 2.81
N MET A 441 8.33 20.20 1.51
CA MET A 441 8.98 19.14 0.73
C MET A 441 10.50 19.14 0.93
N TRP A 442 11.16 20.30 0.85
CA TRP A 442 12.60 20.39 1.06
C TRP A 442 13.02 20.01 2.51
N ARG A 443 12.21 20.36 3.51
CA ARG A 443 12.44 19.95 4.91
C ARG A 443 12.33 18.45 5.08
N ASN A 444 11.32 17.83 4.45
CA ASN A 444 11.16 16.38 4.47
C ASN A 444 12.36 15.68 3.82
N MET A 445 12.81 16.13 2.64
CA MET A 445 13.98 15.58 1.97
C MET A 445 15.23 15.68 2.86
N GLU A 446 15.45 16.82 3.53
CA GLU A 446 16.58 16.98 4.46
C GLU A 446 16.47 16.03 5.66
N ARG A 447 15.27 15.93 6.27
CA ARG A 447 15.00 15.07 7.43
C ARG A 447 15.32 13.60 7.18
N ILE A 448 15.02 13.11 5.98
CA ILE A 448 15.25 11.71 5.60
C ILE A 448 16.58 11.47 4.87
N GLY A 449 17.37 12.52 4.62
CA GLY A 449 18.66 12.41 3.92
C GLY A 449 18.52 12.17 2.41
N ASP A 450 17.41 12.57 1.77
CA ASP A 450 17.30 12.54 0.30
C ASP A 450 18.12 13.66 -0.34
N LEU A 451 19.37 13.35 -0.64
CA LEU A 451 20.32 14.31 -1.24
C LEU A 451 20.13 14.48 -2.75
N THR A 452 19.28 13.69 -3.39
CA THR A 452 19.16 13.64 -4.87
C THR A 452 18.87 15.01 -5.50
N LEU A 453 18.05 15.85 -4.82
CA LEU A 453 17.73 17.21 -5.28
C LEU A 453 18.34 18.30 -4.39
N LEU A 454 18.59 18.02 -3.11
CA LEU A 454 19.16 19.00 -2.16
C LEU A 454 20.55 19.48 -2.56
N GLU A 455 21.38 18.58 -3.08
CA GLU A 455 22.75 18.88 -3.54
C GLU A 455 22.83 19.20 -5.04
N SER A 456 21.69 19.30 -5.71
CA SER A 456 21.64 19.64 -7.13
C SER A 456 22.06 21.09 -7.38
N GLY A 457 22.55 21.37 -8.58
CA GLY A 457 22.77 22.72 -9.04
C GLY A 457 21.46 23.47 -9.31
N TYR A 458 20.62 23.65 -8.29
CA TYR A 458 19.26 24.19 -8.40
C TYR A 458 19.20 25.54 -9.11
N ALA A 459 20.21 26.40 -8.93
CA ALA A 459 20.27 27.67 -9.63
C ALA A 459 20.20 27.52 -11.15
N THR A 460 20.73 26.42 -11.68
CA THR A 460 20.69 26.06 -13.10
C THR A 460 19.39 25.33 -13.46
N LEU A 461 18.93 24.39 -12.64
CA LEU A 461 17.76 23.56 -12.94
C LEU A 461 16.43 24.31 -12.69
N ARG A 462 16.31 24.95 -11.54
CA ARG A 462 15.14 25.74 -11.12
C ARG A 462 13.80 25.03 -11.39
N THR A 463 13.66 23.84 -10.86
CA THR A 463 12.54 22.94 -11.14
C THR A 463 11.36 23.08 -10.18
N ALA A 464 11.56 23.67 -8.98
CA ALA A 464 10.51 23.88 -7.98
C ALA A 464 10.14 25.37 -7.85
N PRO A 465 8.98 25.72 -7.29
CA PRO A 465 8.53 27.09 -7.05
C PRO A 465 9.52 27.93 -6.22
N VAL A 466 10.14 27.30 -5.21
CA VAL A 466 11.20 27.85 -4.37
C VAL A 466 12.35 26.85 -4.25
N GLY A 467 13.58 27.35 -4.12
CA GLY A 467 14.76 26.50 -4.06
C GLY A 467 14.99 25.83 -2.70
N PRO A 468 15.89 24.83 -2.65
CA PRO A 468 16.12 24.04 -1.43
C PRO A 468 16.63 24.85 -0.23
N LEU A 469 17.27 25.99 -0.43
CA LEU A 469 17.69 26.87 0.67
C LEU A 469 16.50 27.53 1.41
N SER A 470 15.33 27.56 0.79
CA SER A 470 14.12 28.13 1.40
C SER A 470 13.59 27.35 2.62
N ARG A 471 14.08 26.12 2.85
CA ARG A 471 13.73 25.31 4.03
C ARG A 471 14.24 25.89 5.35
N PHE A 472 15.20 26.82 5.29
CA PHE A 472 15.75 27.50 6.47
C PHE A 472 15.04 28.82 6.80
N GLY A 473 13.99 29.20 6.02
CA GLY A 473 13.26 30.45 6.17
C GLY A 473 11.94 30.32 6.91
#